data_06c07a1fe36e47cd63dfcada81fd500a
#
_entry.id   06c07a1fe36e47cd63dfcada81fd500a
#
_cell.length_a   1.000
_cell.length_b   1.000
_cell.length_c   1.000
_cell.angle_alpha   90.00
_cell.angle_beta   90.00
_cell.angle_gamma   90.00
#
_symmetry.space_group_name_H-M   'P 1'
#
loop_
_entity.id
_entity.type
_entity.pdbx_description
1 polymer ?
#
loop_
_entity_poly.entity_id
_entity_poly.type
_entity_poly.pdbx_seq_one_letter_code
_entity_poly.pdbx_strand_id
1 'polypeptide(L)'
;MTDGRGRTPRRTGMTEKCGVIGIAFDGRNAARPLYYGLYALQHRGQESAGIVTHDGFQQHSHVEMGLVGDVFDEADLESLNGTAGIGHVRYPTAGSVDSCCAQPFSVSFKSGSLGLSHNGNLVNATEIRDELAGMGHAFTSDGDTEVIAHDLARNLLEGDLIRAVKRTMQRIHGSYSLTIMHDETVLGVRDPQGNRPLCIGKLEDGYMIASESAAIDTLDGELVRDVRPGELVVLEEDGSGFDSYQLVEADNTAHCFFEHVYFARPDSRIDGTLVYEARRKLGRALWEESGVETDVVMPVPDSGRAFASGYADAADETTADGDPRDEDDTGVEFAEGLMKNRYVGRTFIMPTQDERERAVRLKLNPITSTVEGKTVTLIDDSIVRGTTSTQLVALLKDCGAEEVHMRIGAPPIVAPCYMGIDMATREELIASDKTIPEIGEAIDADSLAYLSPEAVAEVLESDRSDLCMGCVTGEYPYDIEGEPTDRDVSRPQIGGATLEADD
;
A
#
# COMPACT_ATOMS: atom_id res chain seq x y z
N MET A 1 32.86 -12.70 -36.36
CA MET A 1 32.47 -13.50 -35.17
C MET A 1 31.82 -12.51 -34.18
N THR A 2 30.53 -12.38 -34.25
CA THR A 2 29.73 -11.45 -33.43
C THR A 2 29.22 -12.21 -32.23
N ASP A 3 29.63 -11.82 -31.03
CA ASP A 3 29.20 -12.39 -29.76
C ASP A 3 27.81 -11.84 -29.41
N GLY A 4 26.80 -12.63 -29.74
CA GLY A 4 25.41 -12.32 -29.46
C GLY A 4 25.04 -12.70 -28.02
N ARG A 5 25.38 -11.88 -27.02
CA ARG A 5 24.78 -11.97 -25.68
C ARG A 5 23.47 -11.22 -25.69
N GLY A 6 22.38 -11.98 -25.80
CA GLY A 6 21.05 -11.47 -25.52
C GLY A 6 21.00 -10.88 -24.09
N ARG A 7 20.97 -9.56 -24.00
CA ARG A 7 20.61 -8.88 -22.78
C ARG A 7 19.10 -9.09 -22.58
N THR A 8 18.73 -9.93 -21.64
CA THR A 8 17.39 -9.87 -21.03
C THR A 8 17.16 -8.41 -20.60
N PRO A 9 16.02 -7.80 -20.91
CA PRO A 9 15.72 -6.47 -20.43
C PRO A 9 15.79 -6.50 -18.90
N ARG A 10 16.70 -5.73 -18.31
CA ARG A 10 16.71 -5.49 -16.87
C ARG A 10 15.41 -4.75 -16.58
N ARG A 11 14.53 -5.35 -15.77
CA ARG A 11 13.41 -4.64 -15.17
C ARG A 11 13.96 -3.44 -14.39
N THR A 12 13.84 -2.25 -14.99
CA THR A 12 14.07 -0.97 -14.34
C THR A 12 12.71 -0.49 -13.83
N GLY A 13 12.23 -1.06 -12.74
CA GLY A 13 11.03 -0.64 -12.08
C GLY A 13 11.20 -0.95 -10.59
N MET A 14 11.70 0.04 -9.83
CA MET A 14 11.61 -0.01 -8.37
C MET A 14 10.17 0.23 -8.00
N THR A 15 9.52 -0.76 -7.40
CA THR A 15 8.15 -0.66 -6.92
C THR A 15 8.19 -0.31 -5.44
N GLU A 16 7.59 0.80 -5.06
CA GLU A 16 7.69 1.40 -3.72
C GLU A 16 6.35 1.35 -2.98
N LYS A 17 6.36 0.91 -1.71
CA LYS A 17 5.33 1.25 -0.72
C LYS A 17 5.90 2.42 0.05
N CYS A 18 5.29 3.59 -0.03
CA CYS A 18 5.82 4.80 0.57
C CYS A 18 4.74 5.56 1.32
N GLY A 19 5.16 6.39 2.26
CA GLY A 19 4.31 7.39 2.89
C GLY A 19 4.89 8.77 2.67
N VAL A 20 4.06 9.70 2.21
CA VAL A 20 4.42 11.09 1.99
C VAL A 20 3.65 12.01 2.93
N ILE A 21 4.28 13.11 3.32
CA ILE A 21 3.69 14.16 4.16
C ILE A 21 4.24 15.53 3.77
N GLY A 22 3.41 16.56 3.85
CA GLY A 22 3.81 17.96 3.69
C GLY A 22 3.05 18.83 4.67
N ILE A 23 3.69 19.84 5.24
CA ILE A 23 3.12 20.73 6.25
C ILE A 23 3.52 22.18 5.97
N ALA A 24 2.60 23.13 6.20
CA ALA A 24 2.86 24.56 6.28
C ALA A 24 2.18 25.14 7.52
N PHE A 25 2.93 25.95 8.32
CA PHE A 25 2.50 26.54 9.58
C PHE A 25 2.67 28.07 9.61
N ASP A 26 1.81 28.71 10.40
CA ASP A 26 2.01 30.10 10.85
C ASP A 26 3.06 30.15 11.98
N GLY A 27 4.31 30.42 11.62
CA GLY A 27 5.41 30.68 12.57
C GLY A 27 5.89 29.50 13.44
N ARG A 28 5.27 28.32 13.33
CA ARG A 28 5.66 27.10 14.06
C ARG A 28 6.64 26.27 13.24
N ASN A 29 7.68 25.69 13.88
CA ASN A 29 8.60 24.80 13.21
C ASN A 29 7.92 23.48 12.77
N ALA A 30 8.13 23.07 11.52
CA ALA A 30 7.49 21.90 10.90
C ALA A 30 8.18 20.57 11.23
N ALA A 31 9.45 20.55 11.66
CA ALA A 31 10.25 19.34 11.79
C ALA A 31 9.64 18.29 12.72
N ARG A 32 9.23 18.67 13.95
CA ARG A 32 8.63 17.73 14.91
C ARG A 32 7.27 17.21 14.47
N PRO A 33 6.32 18.05 13.97
CA PRO A 33 5.09 17.53 13.37
C PRO A 33 5.33 16.60 12.20
N LEU A 34 6.28 16.88 11.30
CA LEU A 34 6.68 15.97 10.23
C LEU A 34 7.18 14.64 10.78
N TYR A 35 8.06 14.67 11.79
CA TYR A 35 8.56 13.47 12.47
C TYR A 35 7.41 12.60 13.02
N TYR A 36 6.45 13.18 13.76
CA TYR A 36 5.32 12.41 14.31
C TYR A 36 4.38 11.89 13.22
N GLY A 37 4.12 12.69 12.18
CA GLY A 37 3.33 12.26 11.04
C GLY A 37 3.98 11.11 10.26
N LEU A 38 5.30 11.15 10.04
CA LEU A 38 6.06 10.04 9.45
C LEU A 38 6.06 8.79 10.34
N TYR A 39 6.12 8.98 11.66
CA TYR A 39 6.02 7.87 12.61
C TYR A 39 4.66 7.18 12.52
N ALA A 40 3.58 7.94 12.33
CA ALA A 40 2.25 7.40 12.07
C ALA A 40 2.17 6.64 10.73
N LEU A 41 2.95 7.03 9.73
CA LEU A 41 3.06 6.39 8.41
C LEU A 41 4.14 5.30 8.34
N GLN A 42 4.81 4.93 9.44
CA GLN A 42 5.93 3.98 9.45
C GLN A 42 5.58 2.60 8.87
N HIS A 43 4.32 2.18 8.95
CA HIS A 43 3.84 0.91 8.35
C HIS A 43 3.97 0.91 6.82
N ARG A 44 3.99 2.09 6.19
CA ARG A 44 4.16 2.25 4.73
C ARG A 44 5.62 2.16 4.31
N GLY A 45 6.58 2.47 5.19
CA GLY A 45 8.00 2.42 4.84
C GLY A 45 8.90 2.14 6.04
N GLN A 46 9.89 1.24 5.89
CA GLN A 46 10.79 0.81 6.97
C GLN A 46 12.27 0.79 6.53
N GLU A 47 12.60 1.23 5.32
CA GLU A 47 13.95 1.19 4.77
C GLU A 47 14.70 2.49 4.98
N SER A 48 14.05 3.62 4.69
CA SER A 48 14.60 4.95 4.93
C SER A 48 13.52 5.92 5.38
N ALA A 49 13.93 6.98 6.04
CA ALA A 49 13.10 8.11 6.41
C ALA A 49 13.84 9.41 6.10
N GLY A 50 13.07 10.45 5.76
CA GLY A 50 13.66 11.75 5.45
C GLY A 50 12.69 12.89 5.69
N ILE A 51 13.25 14.03 6.08
CA ILE A 51 12.56 15.31 6.23
C ILE A 51 13.37 16.39 5.53
N VAL A 52 12.66 17.25 4.82
CA VAL A 52 13.19 18.46 4.23
C VAL A 52 12.33 19.64 4.67
N THR A 53 12.94 20.71 5.17
CA THR A 53 12.29 21.95 5.59
C THR A 53 12.90 23.16 4.91
N HIS A 54 12.22 24.31 4.94
CA HIS A 54 12.72 25.59 4.43
C HIS A 54 12.47 26.72 5.43
N ASP A 55 13.47 27.56 5.68
CA ASP A 55 13.44 28.64 6.70
C ASP A 55 13.27 30.03 6.14
N GLY A 56 12.88 30.15 4.86
CA GLY A 56 12.77 31.42 4.12
C GLY A 56 14.07 31.81 3.42
N PHE A 57 15.20 31.19 3.73
CA PHE A 57 16.49 31.46 3.15
C PHE A 57 17.15 30.28 2.49
N GLN A 58 17.04 29.11 3.10
CA GLN A 58 17.64 27.87 2.61
C GLN A 58 16.85 26.63 3.01
N GLN A 59 17.07 25.58 2.26
CA GLN A 59 16.54 24.25 2.52
C GLN A 59 17.44 23.51 3.52
N HIS A 60 16.83 22.87 4.51
CA HIS A 60 17.47 21.95 5.44
C HIS A 60 16.99 20.54 5.15
N SER A 61 17.86 19.54 5.20
CA SER A 61 17.54 18.17 4.86
C SER A 61 18.24 17.19 5.78
N HIS A 62 17.49 16.20 6.27
CA HIS A 62 18.04 15.00 6.91
C HIS A 62 17.32 13.77 6.37
N VAL A 63 18.07 12.91 5.68
CA VAL A 63 17.54 11.72 4.97
C VAL A 63 18.52 10.57 5.15
N GLU A 64 18.10 9.51 5.81
CA GLU A 64 18.95 8.35 6.11
C GLU A 64 18.19 7.02 5.99
N MET A 65 18.98 5.93 5.97
CA MET A 65 18.46 4.57 6.01
C MET A 65 18.10 4.20 7.44
N GLY A 66 16.88 3.66 7.65
CA GLY A 66 16.40 3.24 8.96
C GLY A 66 14.93 3.57 9.20
N LEU A 67 14.44 3.19 10.37
CA LEU A 67 13.12 3.58 10.85
C LEU A 67 13.13 5.06 11.30
N VAL A 68 11.99 5.72 11.29
CA VAL A 68 11.85 7.13 11.71
C VAL A 68 12.50 7.38 13.07
N GLY A 69 12.27 6.48 14.05
CA GLY A 69 12.85 6.62 15.38
C GLY A 69 14.35 6.31 15.48
N ASP A 70 14.95 5.69 14.45
CA ASP A 70 16.38 5.41 14.40
C ASP A 70 17.13 6.49 13.59
N VAL A 71 16.45 7.13 12.62
CA VAL A 71 17.02 8.13 11.72
C VAL A 71 17.10 9.50 12.38
N PHE A 72 16.11 9.88 13.19
CA PHE A 72 16.05 11.24 13.75
C PHE A 72 16.28 11.23 15.26
N ASP A 73 17.29 11.96 15.68
CA ASP A 73 17.49 12.35 17.07
C ASP A 73 17.04 13.81 17.34
N GLU A 74 17.19 14.27 18.59
CA GLU A 74 16.79 15.62 18.99
C GLU A 74 17.61 16.69 18.25
N ALA A 75 18.90 16.45 18.03
CA ALA A 75 19.78 17.41 17.35
C ALA A 75 19.47 17.52 15.86
N ASP A 76 19.08 16.40 15.22
CA ASP A 76 18.64 16.38 13.84
C ASP A 76 17.37 17.22 13.66
N LEU A 77 16.37 17.00 14.53
CA LEU A 77 15.12 17.76 14.51
C LEU A 77 15.32 19.27 14.81
N GLU A 78 16.27 19.61 15.68
CA GLU A 78 16.65 21.00 15.94
C GLU A 78 17.37 21.66 14.75
N SER A 79 18.05 20.87 13.91
CA SER A 79 18.74 21.37 12.72
C SER A 79 17.81 21.67 11.55
N LEU A 80 16.64 21.00 11.51
CA LEU A 80 15.60 21.16 10.50
C LEU A 80 14.72 22.37 10.79
N ASN A 81 15.27 23.56 10.56
CA ASN A 81 14.54 24.82 10.76
C ASN A 81 13.56 25.08 9.60
N GLY A 82 12.43 25.70 9.92
CA GLY A 82 11.46 26.18 8.93
C GLY A 82 10.01 25.91 9.34
N THR A 83 9.12 26.73 8.80
CA THR A 83 7.67 26.63 9.02
C THR A 83 6.98 25.74 8.01
N ALA A 84 7.67 25.44 6.92
CA ALA A 84 7.21 24.56 5.84
C ALA A 84 8.17 23.39 5.66
N GLY A 85 7.65 22.23 5.26
CA GLY A 85 8.47 21.07 4.99
C GLY A 85 7.69 19.88 4.45
N ILE A 86 8.44 18.92 3.95
CA ILE A 86 7.94 17.63 3.45
C ILE A 86 8.71 16.48 4.07
N GLY A 87 8.08 15.30 4.10
CA GLY A 87 8.70 14.10 4.64
C GLY A 87 8.32 12.85 3.87
N HIS A 88 9.14 11.81 4.05
CA HIS A 88 8.97 10.53 3.37
C HIS A 88 9.40 9.35 4.25
N VAL A 89 8.66 8.24 4.16
CA VAL A 89 9.10 6.92 4.61
C VAL A 89 9.08 5.96 3.44
N ARG A 90 10.19 5.23 3.23
CA ARG A 90 10.39 4.32 2.09
C ARG A 90 10.30 2.86 2.52
N TYR A 91 9.70 2.04 1.68
CA TYR A 91 9.71 0.59 1.80
C TYR A 91 10.88 -0.02 0.99
N PRO A 92 11.58 -1.06 1.49
CA PRO A 92 12.64 -1.70 0.73
C PRO A 92 12.11 -2.40 -0.52
N THR A 93 12.76 -2.15 -1.65
CA THR A 93 12.54 -2.86 -2.92
C THR A 93 13.54 -3.99 -3.08
N ALA A 94 13.11 -5.10 -3.70
CA ALA A 94 14.01 -6.20 -4.00
C ALA A 94 15.09 -5.76 -4.99
N GLY A 95 16.35 -5.64 -4.53
CA GLY A 95 17.50 -5.58 -5.43
C GLY A 95 18.54 -4.49 -5.25
N SER A 96 18.24 -3.35 -4.59
CA SER A 96 19.30 -2.39 -4.24
C SER A 96 18.96 -1.63 -2.96
N VAL A 97 19.75 -1.86 -1.93
CA VAL A 97 19.80 -1.02 -0.72
C VAL A 97 20.71 0.16 -1.08
N ASP A 98 20.22 1.07 -1.91
CA ASP A 98 21.00 2.22 -2.35
C ASP A 98 20.48 3.49 -1.68
N SER A 99 21.30 4.09 -0.83
CA SER A 99 21.01 5.36 -0.14
C SER A 99 20.68 6.51 -1.11
N CYS A 100 21.06 6.40 -2.38
CA CYS A 100 20.75 7.40 -3.41
C CYS A 100 19.26 7.47 -3.80
N CYS A 101 18.46 6.48 -3.41
CA CYS A 101 17.02 6.46 -3.66
C CYS A 101 16.20 6.89 -2.43
N ALA A 102 16.85 7.25 -1.31
CA ALA A 102 16.16 7.76 -0.13
C ALA A 102 15.55 9.15 -0.43
N GLN A 103 14.36 9.38 0.12
CA GLN A 103 13.55 10.57 -0.14
C GLN A 103 13.25 11.32 1.16
N PRO A 104 12.92 12.65 1.11
CA PRO A 104 12.68 13.47 -0.08
C PRO A 104 13.92 13.68 -0.94
N PHE A 105 13.74 13.60 -2.27
CA PHE A 105 14.80 13.93 -3.20
C PHE A 105 14.93 15.44 -3.33
N SER A 106 16.15 15.97 -3.24
CA SER A 106 16.41 17.42 -3.26
C SER A 106 17.27 17.80 -4.45
N VAL A 107 16.86 18.86 -5.15
CA VAL A 107 17.62 19.45 -6.25
C VAL A 107 17.62 20.96 -6.15
N SER A 108 18.80 21.56 -6.34
CA SER A 108 18.95 23.01 -6.45
C SER A 108 19.17 23.39 -7.90
N PHE A 109 18.48 24.41 -8.37
CA PHE A 109 18.56 24.88 -9.73
C PHE A 109 18.48 26.43 -9.77
N LYS A 110 18.55 27.02 -10.96
CA LYS A 110 18.67 28.49 -11.11
C LYS A 110 17.54 29.29 -10.45
N SER A 111 16.34 28.73 -10.36
CA SER A 111 15.14 29.43 -9.86
C SER A 111 14.79 29.11 -8.42
N GLY A 112 15.62 28.37 -7.67
CA GLY A 112 15.36 28.01 -6.27
C GLY A 112 15.78 26.60 -5.91
N SER A 113 15.18 26.07 -4.86
CA SER A 113 15.33 24.69 -4.39
C SER A 113 14.03 23.90 -4.57
N LEU A 114 14.14 22.61 -4.84
CA LEU A 114 13.03 21.69 -4.98
C LEU A 114 13.28 20.47 -4.09
N GLY A 115 12.33 20.17 -3.22
CA GLY A 115 12.23 18.90 -2.51
C GLY A 115 11.05 18.11 -3.06
N LEU A 116 11.19 16.80 -3.22
CA LEU A 116 10.15 15.93 -3.77
C LEU A 116 10.08 14.59 -3.01
N SER A 117 8.89 14.27 -2.53
CA SER A 117 8.55 12.94 -2.04
C SER A 117 7.51 12.29 -2.95
N HIS A 118 7.67 11.00 -3.23
CA HIS A 118 6.85 10.24 -4.16
C HIS A 118 6.40 8.92 -3.54
N ASN A 119 5.10 8.67 -3.57
CA ASN A 119 4.49 7.36 -3.32
C ASN A 119 3.80 6.90 -4.60
N GLY A 120 4.37 5.90 -5.27
CA GLY A 120 3.85 5.37 -6.52
C GLY A 120 4.92 4.76 -7.40
N ASN A 121 4.65 4.66 -8.69
CA ASN A 121 5.59 4.17 -9.71
C ASN A 121 5.22 4.70 -11.10
N LEU A 122 6.21 5.20 -11.83
CA LEU A 122 6.04 5.62 -13.21
C LEU A 122 6.32 4.46 -14.18
N VAL A 123 5.39 4.23 -15.10
CA VAL A 123 5.53 3.19 -16.14
C VAL A 123 6.38 3.67 -17.33
N ASN A 124 6.53 4.99 -17.52
CA ASN A 124 7.34 5.60 -18.58
C ASN A 124 8.60 6.32 -18.06
N ALA A 125 9.07 6.01 -16.84
CA ALA A 125 10.25 6.66 -16.26
C ALA A 125 11.51 6.55 -17.11
N THR A 126 11.73 5.38 -17.73
CA THR A 126 12.90 5.14 -18.58
C THR A 126 12.92 6.03 -19.81
N GLU A 127 11.78 6.17 -20.49
CA GLU A 127 11.64 7.03 -21.68
C GLU A 127 11.97 8.49 -21.34
N ILE A 128 11.37 9.01 -20.26
CA ILE A 128 11.58 10.40 -19.81
C ILE A 128 13.04 10.61 -19.38
N ARG A 129 13.63 9.63 -18.70
CA ARG A 129 15.04 9.66 -18.27
C ARG A 129 15.98 9.77 -19.45
N ASP A 130 15.78 8.95 -20.48
CA ASP A 130 16.63 8.93 -21.68
C ASP A 130 16.54 10.26 -22.45
N GLU A 131 15.36 10.84 -22.54
CA GLU A 131 15.16 12.16 -23.14
C GLU A 131 15.87 13.26 -22.37
N LEU A 132 15.68 13.31 -21.04
CA LEU A 132 16.33 14.30 -20.16
C LEU A 132 17.85 14.15 -20.16
N ALA A 133 18.37 12.91 -20.13
CA ALA A 133 19.80 12.64 -20.26
C ALA A 133 20.35 13.13 -21.60
N GLY A 134 19.59 12.94 -22.71
CA GLY A 134 19.91 13.50 -24.02
C GLY A 134 19.97 15.03 -24.05
N MET A 135 19.26 15.70 -23.15
CA MET A 135 19.32 17.16 -22.96
C MET A 135 20.45 17.62 -22.01
N GLY A 136 21.20 16.68 -21.42
CA GLY A 136 22.34 16.97 -20.55
C GLY A 136 22.02 16.92 -19.05
N HIS A 137 20.85 16.40 -18.63
CA HIS A 137 20.58 16.12 -17.22
C HIS A 137 21.43 14.93 -16.75
N ALA A 138 22.04 15.06 -15.56
CA ALA A 138 22.82 13.99 -14.94
C ALA A 138 21.97 13.36 -13.83
N PHE A 139 21.82 12.05 -13.85
CA PHE A 139 21.10 11.28 -12.85
C PHE A 139 22.07 10.62 -11.88
N THR A 140 21.70 10.58 -10.62
CA THR A 140 22.49 10.03 -9.51
C THR A 140 21.90 8.72 -8.98
N SER A 141 20.63 8.44 -9.31
CA SER A 141 19.91 7.23 -8.92
C SER A 141 19.16 6.62 -10.11
N ASP A 142 18.67 5.41 -9.92
CA ASP A 142 17.76 4.77 -10.88
C ASP A 142 16.28 5.04 -10.57
N GLY A 143 15.97 5.83 -9.51
CA GLY A 143 14.61 6.12 -9.05
C GLY A 143 13.82 7.00 -10.03
N ASP A 144 12.54 6.72 -10.17
CA ASP A 144 11.59 7.54 -10.95
C ASP A 144 11.31 8.91 -10.30
N THR A 145 11.45 9.02 -8.99
CA THR A 145 11.35 10.29 -8.25
C THR A 145 12.35 11.33 -8.76
N GLU A 146 13.59 10.94 -9.06
CA GLU A 146 14.59 11.82 -9.65
C GLU A 146 14.19 12.27 -11.06
N VAL A 147 13.53 11.40 -11.82
CA VAL A 147 12.99 11.75 -13.15
C VAL A 147 11.91 12.83 -13.03
N ILE A 148 10.97 12.67 -12.09
CA ILE A 148 9.92 13.67 -11.82
C ILE A 148 10.58 15.01 -11.42
N ALA A 149 11.54 14.98 -10.51
CA ALA A 149 12.21 16.19 -10.02
C ALA A 149 12.92 16.96 -11.14
N HIS A 150 13.63 16.25 -12.02
CA HIS A 150 14.31 16.87 -13.16
C HIS A 150 13.35 17.42 -14.21
N ASP A 151 12.24 16.72 -14.51
CA ASP A 151 11.22 17.20 -15.44
C ASP A 151 10.52 18.45 -14.88
N LEU A 152 10.15 18.42 -13.60
CA LEU A 152 9.53 19.57 -12.93
C LEU A 152 10.49 20.78 -12.87
N ALA A 153 11.77 20.58 -12.48
CA ALA A 153 12.76 21.63 -12.46
C ALA A 153 12.95 22.28 -13.85
N ARG A 154 12.94 21.48 -14.91
CA ARG A 154 12.98 21.98 -16.30
C ARG A 154 11.76 22.84 -16.61
N ASN A 155 10.55 22.35 -16.29
CA ASN A 155 9.31 23.06 -16.55
C ASN A 155 9.21 24.38 -15.76
N LEU A 156 9.79 24.44 -14.55
CA LEU A 156 9.88 25.65 -13.73
C LEU A 156 10.76 26.75 -14.36
N LEU A 157 11.73 26.41 -15.19
CA LEU A 157 12.51 27.40 -15.93
C LEU A 157 11.71 28.13 -17.01
N GLU A 158 10.60 27.56 -17.45
CA GLU A 158 9.79 28.04 -18.57
C GLU A 158 8.44 28.67 -18.13
N GLY A 159 8.06 28.59 -16.87
CA GLY A 159 6.76 29.03 -16.40
C GLY A 159 6.61 29.19 -14.90
N ASP A 160 5.38 29.48 -14.47
CA ASP A 160 5.00 29.47 -13.06
C ASP A 160 4.86 28.03 -12.53
N LEU A 161 4.82 27.91 -11.21
CA LEU A 161 4.79 26.63 -10.49
C LEU A 161 3.59 25.75 -10.89
N ILE A 162 2.37 26.31 -10.94
CA ILE A 162 1.14 25.57 -11.28
C ILE A 162 1.23 25.01 -12.70
N ARG A 163 1.72 25.84 -13.65
CA ARG A 163 1.90 25.42 -15.04
C ARG A 163 2.99 24.39 -15.19
N ALA A 164 4.08 24.49 -14.42
CA ALA A 164 5.16 23.52 -14.43
C ALA A 164 4.66 22.15 -13.94
N VAL A 165 3.94 22.10 -12.81
CA VAL A 165 3.31 20.87 -12.30
C VAL A 165 2.35 20.28 -13.32
N LYS A 166 1.47 21.11 -13.92
CA LYS A 166 0.55 20.64 -14.96
C LYS A 166 1.24 19.97 -16.13
N ARG A 167 2.34 20.56 -16.65
CA ARG A 167 3.13 19.99 -17.77
C ARG A 167 3.77 18.67 -17.38
N THR A 168 4.31 18.59 -16.16
CA THR A 168 4.89 17.34 -15.64
C THR A 168 3.81 16.27 -15.51
N MET A 169 2.65 16.57 -14.92
CA MET A 169 1.52 15.61 -14.81
C MET A 169 1.02 15.10 -16.18
N GLN A 170 1.04 15.93 -17.20
CA GLN A 170 0.64 15.54 -18.57
C GLN A 170 1.65 14.62 -19.25
N ARG A 171 2.86 14.54 -18.74
CA ARG A 171 3.97 13.79 -19.33
C ARG A 171 4.27 12.48 -18.62
N ILE A 172 4.19 12.47 -17.30
CA ILE A 172 4.44 11.28 -16.51
C ILE A 172 3.22 10.35 -16.52
N HIS A 173 3.45 9.06 -16.75
CA HIS A 173 2.42 8.03 -16.73
C HIS A 173 2.69 7.04 -15.61
N GLY A 174 1.66 6.66 -14.86
CA GLY A 174 1.75 5.76 -13.72
C GLY A 174 0.97 6.28 -12.52
N SER A 175 1.17 5.66 -11.39
CA SER A 175 0.56 6.09 -10.12
C SER A 175 1.51 7.01 -9.37
N TYR A 176 0.98 8.06 -8.77
CA TYR A 176 1.76 8.92 -7.88
C TYR A 176 0.91 9.75 -6.94
N SER A 177 1.34 9.81 -5.69
CA SER A 177 1.02 10.88 -4.75
C SER A 177 2.31 11.57 -4.39
N LEU A 178 2.40 12.87 -4.66
CA LEU A 178 3.59 13.67 -4.47
C LEU A 178 3.37 14.68 -3.35
N THR A 179 4.38 14.87 -2.50
CA THR A 179 4.55 16.13 -1.78
C THR A 179 5.78 16.83 -2.31
N ILE A 180 5.62 18.10 -2.66
CA ILE A 180 6.62 18.91 -3.31
C ILE A 180 6.85 20.15 -2.44
N MET A 181 8.09 20.53 -2.25
CA MET A 181 8.46 21.80 -1.64
C MET A 181 9.29 22.59 -2.63
N HIS A 182 8.81 23.76 -3.04
CA HIS A 182 9.54 24.72 -3.84
C HIS A 182 9.75 25.97 -3.01
N ASP A 183 10.99 26.17 -2.56
CA ASP A 183 11.33 27.12 -1.50
C ASP A 183 10.41 26.89 -0.28
N GLU A 184 9.63 27.86 0.19
CA GLU A 184 8.71 27.73 1.34
C GLU A 184 7.33 27.14 0.96
N THR A 185 7.00 27.05 -0.33
CA THR A 185 5.69 26.61 -0.79
C THR A 185 5.59 25.08 -0.79
N VAL A 186 4.63 24.54 -0.06
CA VAL A 186 4.33 23.09 -0.01
C VAL A 186 3.14 22.75 -0.88
N LEU A 187 3.30 21.72 -1.71
CA LEU A 187 2.26 21.25 -2.63
C LEU A 187 1.99 19.75 -2.43
N GLY A 188 0.74 19.36 -2.72
CA GLY A 188 0.33 17.98 -2.87
C GLY A 188 -0.24 17.74 -4.25
N VAL A 189 0.14 16.63 -4.88
CA VAL A 189 -0.34 16.26 -6.21
C VAL A 189 -0.77 14.81 -6.17
N ARG A 190 -1.99 14.53 -6.65
CA ARG A 190 -2.49 13.17 -6.83
C ARG A 190 -2.59 12.85 -8.32
N ASP A 191 -2.19 11.65 -8.72
CA ASP A 191 -2.25 11.23 -10.12
C ASP A 191 -3.67 11.33 -10.70
N PRO A 192 -3.81 11.45 -12.05
CA PRO A 192 -5.11 11.67 -12.67
C PRO A 192 -6.13 10.55 -12.46
N GLN A 193 -5.68 9.34 -12.15
CA GLN A 193 -6.55 8.19 -11.87
C GLN A 193 -6.80 7.99 -10.37
N GLY A 194 -6.11 8.78 -9.50
CA GLY A 194 -6.24 8.69 -8.05
C GLY A 194 -5.78 7.36 -7.46
N ASN A 195 -4.81 6.70 -8.09
CA ASN A 195 -4.40 5.36 -7.72
C ASN A 195 -3.86 5.29 -6.28
N ARG A 196 -2.99 6.25 -5.90
CA ARG A 196 -2.47 6.35 -4.53
C ARG A 196 -3.25 7.36 -3.71
N PRO A 197 -3.48 7.07 -2.41
CA PRO A 197 -4.21 7.98 -1.54
C PRO A 197 -3.39 9.23 -1.21
N LEU A 198 -4.07 10.35 -1.06
CA LEU A 198 -3.54 11.61 -0.55
C LEU A 198 -4.69 12.41 0.05
N CYS A 199 -4.52 12.95 1.25
CA CYS A 199 -5.54 13.71 1.95
C CYS A 199 -5.00 15.01 2.54
N ILE A 200 -5.92 15.94 2.86
CA ILE A 200 -5.65 17.24 3.44
C ILE A 200 -6.16 17.26 4.86
N GLY A 201 -5.34 17.70 5.80
CA GLY A 201 -5.68 17.93 7.20
C GLY A 201 -5.51 19.37 7.62
N LYS A 202 -6.37 19.81 8.54
CA LYS A 202 -6.24 21.08 9.24
C LYS A 202 -5.64 20.82 10.60
N LEU A 203 -4.57 21.52 10.92
CA LEU A 203 -3.93 21.52 12.24
C LEU A 203 -4.27 22.83 12.98
N GLU A 204 -3.90 22.94 14.26
CA GLU A 204 -4.16 24.15 15.05
C GLU A 204 -3.59 25.41 14.40
N ASP A 205 -2.34 25.34 13.93
CA ASP A 205 -1.57 26.47 13.40
C ASP A 205 -1.24 26.32 11.90
N GLY A 206 -1.97 25.48 11.15
CA GLY A 206 -1.64 25.28 9.73
C GLY A 206 -2.40 24.18 9.05
N TYR A 207 -1.86 23.75 7.91
CA TYR A 207 -2.41 22.67 7.11
C TYR A 207 -1.35 21.63 6.77
N MET A 208 -1.82 20.43 6.51
CA MET A 208 -0.98 19.30 6.09
C MET A 208 -1.59 18.51 4.94
N ILE A 209 -0.72 17.85 4.22
CA ILE A 209 -1.04 16.86 3.20
C ILE A 209 -0.36 15.56 3.61
N ALA A 210 -1.07 14.43 3.55
CA ALA A 210 -0.51 13.15 3.94
C ALA A 210 -1.08 11.99 3.10
N SER A 211 -0.34 10.89 3.02
CA SER A 211 -0.81 9.66 2.39
C SER A 211 -2.05 9.07 3.08
N GLU A 212 -2.17 9.23 4.40
CA GLU A 212 -3.28 8.69 5.18
C GLU A 212 -3.74 9.64 6.29
N SER A 213 -5.04 9.61 6.61
CA SER A 213 -5.62 10.44 7.68
C SER A 213 -5.07 10.13 9.06
N ALA A 214 -4.56 8.92 9.31
CA ALA A 214 -3.93 8.56 10.58
C ALA A 214 -2.73 9.47 10.96
N ALA A 215 -2.05 10.08 9.97
CA ALA A 215 -1.01 11.08 10.22
C ALA A 215 -1.60 12.40 10.73
N ILE A 216 -2.80 12.77 10.25
CA ILE A 216 -3.55 13.95 10.70
C ILE A 216 -4.03 13.75 12.14
N ASP A 217 -4.66 12.60 12.40
CA ASP A 217 -5.17 12.23 13.72
C ASP A 217 -4.07 12.20 14.78
N THR A 218 -2.86 11.71 14.41
CA THR A 218 -1.69 11.67 15.31
C THR A 218 -1.23 13.06 15.75
N LEU A 219 -1.55 14.10 14.97
CA LEU A 219 -1.21 15.50 15.25
C LEU A 219 -2.38 16.30 15.81
N ASP A 220 -3.44 15.61 16.31
CA ASP A 220 -4.69 16.22 16.82
C ASP A 220 -5.37 17.11 15.76
N GLY A 221 -5.17 16.79 14.46
CA GLY A 221 -5.73 17.53 13.34
C GLY A 221 -7.13 17.02 12.94
N GLU A 222 -7.76 17.76 12.05
CA GLU A 222 -9.06 17.43 11.46
C GLU A 222 -8.87 17.08 9.97
N LEU A 223 -9.34 15.90 9.53
CA LEU A 223 -9.39 15.54 8.12
C LEU A 223 -10.35 16.47 7.38
N VAL A 224 -9.84 17.25 6.44
CA VAL A 224 -10.65 18.15 5.61
C VAL A 224 -11.30 17.36 4.48
N ARG A 225 -10.50 16.68 3.66
CA ARG A 225 -10.93 15.83 2.56
C ARG A 225 -9.76 15.09 1.92
N ASP A 226 -10.05 14.12 1.08
CA ASP A 226 -9.08 13.57 0.15
C ASP A 226 -8.73 14.57 -0.97
N VAL A 227 -7.51 14.47 -1.50
CA VAL A 227 -7.10 15.15 -2.74
C VAL A 227 -7.73 14.40 -3.90
N ARG A 228 -8.40 15.12 -4.79
CA ARG A 228 -9.08 14.52 -5.94
C ARG A 228 -8.08 13.99 -6.97
N PRO A 229 -8.45 12.98 -7.76
CA PRO A 229 -7.65 12.55 -8.91
C PRO A 229 -7.32 13.72 -9.84
N GLY A 230 -6.03 13.87 -10.18
CA GLY A 230 -5.55 14.95 -11.06
C GLY A 230 -5.49 16.35 -10.44
N GLU A 231 -5.66 16.46 -9.13
CA GLU A 231 -5.65 17.73 -8.40
C GLU A 231 -4.25 18.07 -7.89
N LEU A 232 -3.93 19.37 -7.94
CA LEU A 232 -2.86 20.03 -7.23
C LEU A 232 -3.44 20.83 -6.06
N VAL A 233 -2.89 20.62 -4.88
CA VAL A 233 -3.15 21.42 -3.67
C VAL A 233 -1.91 22.23 -3.35
N VAL A 234 -2.05 23.51 -3.03
CA VAL A 234 -0.98 24.42 -2.62
C VAL A 234 -1.32 24.92 -1.22
N LEU A 235 -0.51 24.58 -0.23
CA LEU A 235 -0.67 25.11 1.12
C LEU A 235 -0.22 26.58 1.17
N GLU A 236 -1.01 27.44 1.82
CA GLU A 236 -0.65 28.83 2.07
C GLU A 236 0.56 28.87 3.02
N GLU A 237 1.57 29.70 2.67
CA GLU A 237 2.84 29.80 3.41
C GLU A 237 2.64 30.25 4.86
N ASP A 238 1.60 31.04 5.12
CA ASP A 238 1.22 31.51 6.46
C ASP A 238 0.33 30.50 7.22
N GLY A 239 0.12 29.30 6.67
CA GLY A 239 -0.70 28.29 7.31
C GLY A 239 -2.21 28.58 7.36
N SER A 240 -2.68 29.66 6.72
CA SER A 240 -4.08 30.13 6.83
C SER A 240 -5.08 29.25 6.06
N GLY A 241 -4.61 28.49 5.05
CA GLY A 241 -5.47 27.71 4.17
C GLY A 241 -4.71 26.93 3.11
N PHE A 242 -5.43 26.63 2.05
CA PHE A 242 -4.86 26.05 0.84
C PHE A 242 -5.67 26.43 -0.39
N ASP A 243 -4.97 26.58 -1.50
CA ASP A 243 -5.58 26.64 -2.83
C ASP A 243 -5.60 25.25 -3.49
N SER A 244 -6.55 25.03 -4.39
CA SER A 244 -6.63 23.78 -5.15
C SER A 244 -6.95 24.02 -6.63
N TYR A 245 -6.33 23.21 -7.49
CA TYR A 245 -6.42 23.33 -8.94
C TYR A 245 -6.61 21.96 -9.57
N GLN A 246 -7.72 21.75 -10.29
CA GLN A 246 -7.89 20.55 -11.12
C GLN A 246 -7.05 20.73 -12.39
N LEU A 247 -5.89 20.06 -12.45
CA LEU A 247 -4.93 20.25 -13.53
C LEU A 247 -5.11 19.30 -14.70
N VAL A 248 -5.43 18.04 -14.40
CA VAL A 248 -5.61 16.95 -15.36
C VAL A 248 -6.87 16.17 -14.97
N GLU A 249 -7.67 15.82 -15.94
CA GLU A 249 -8.80 14.91 -15.77
C GLU A 249 -8.49 13.60 -16.50
N ALA A 250 -8.83 12.46 -15.90
CA ALA A 250 -8.82 11.16 -16.55
C ALA A 250 -10.25 10.77 -16.92
N ASP A 251 -10.38 9.94 -17.95
CA ASP A 251 -11.69 9.42 -18.37
C ASP A 251 -12.32 8.52 -17.29
N ASN A 252 -11.46 7.78 -16.56
CA ASN A 252 -11.86 6.91 -15.45
C ASN A 252 -10.85 7.05 -14.29
N THR A 253 -11.32 6.82 -13.07
CA THR A 253 -10.46 6.62 -11.92
C THR A 253 -9.91 5.18 -11.90
N ALA A 254 -8.89 4.93 -11.06
CA ALA A 254 -8.34 3.60 -10.83
C ALA A 254 -7.75 3.51 -9.42
N HIS A 255 -8.62 3.67 -8.42
CA HIS A 255 -8.22 3.61 -7.01
C HIS A 255 -7.69 2.23 -6.64
N CYS A 256 -6.56 2.15 -5.96
CA CYS A 256 -5.99 0.88 -5.55
C CYS A 256 -6.85 0.22 -4.46
N PHE A 257 -7.57 -0.86 -4.79
CA PHE A 257 -8.38 -1.58 -3.81
C PHE A 257 -7.53 -2.17 -2.67
N PHE A 258 -6.27 -2.48 -2.95
CA PHE A 258 -5.35 -3.11 -1.99
C PHE A 258 -4.94 -2.15 -0.85
N GLU A 259 -5.14 -0.85 -1.02
CA GLU A 259 -5.02 0.12 0.08
C GLU A 259 -6.04 -0.21 1.18
N HIS A 260 -7.30 -0.51 0.83
CA HIS A 260 -8.33 -0.91 1.79
C HIS A 260 -8.10 -2.31 2.35
N VAL A 261 -7.61 -3.25 1.53
CA VAL A 261 -7.39 -4.64 1.96
C VAL A 261 -6.21 -4.76 2.92
N TYR A 262 -5.07 -4.13 2.60
CA TYR A 262 -3.82 -4.40 3.31
C TYR A 262 -3.02 -3.18 3.74
N PHE A 263 -2.78 -2.19 2.82
CA PHE A 263 -1.73 -1.21 3.07
C PHE A 263 -2.06 -0.19 4.13
N ALA A 264 -3.23 0.44 4.02
CA ALA A 264 -3.59 1.50 4.94
C ALA A 264 -3.80 0.98 6.36
N ARG A 265 -3.55 1.84 7.33
CA ARG A 265 -3.91 1.57 8.72
C ARG A 265 -5.43 1.44 8.84
N PRO A 266 -5.91 0.52 9.70
CA PRO A 266 -7.36 0.34 9.89
C PRO A 266 -8.09 1.61 10.33
N ASP A 267 -7.43 2.48 11.07
CA ASP A 267 -7.95 3.75 11.57
C ASP A 267 -7.91 4.89 10.53
N SER A 268 -7.33 4.67 9.35
CA SER A 268 -7.31 5.64 8.26
C SER A 268 -8.62 5.70 7.50
N ARG A 269 -8.94 6.91 6.97
CA ARG A 269 -9.97 7.11 5.94
C ARG A 269 -9.31 7.35 4.61
N ILE A 270 -9.78 6.66 3.57
CA ILE A 270 -9.33 6.80 2.18
C ILE A 270 -10.56 6.93 1.30
N ASP A 271 -10.59 7.97 0.48
CA ASP A 271 -11.69 8.28 -0.45
C ASP A 271 -13.08 8.19 0.26
N GLY A 272 -13.13 8.75 1.48
CA GLY A 272 -14.32 8.80 2.34
C GLY A 272 -14.59 7.53 3.16
N THR A 273 -13.93 6.41 2.87
CA THR A 273 -14.18 5.10 3.52
C THR A 273 -13.21 4.85 4.67
N LEU A 274 -13.73 4.49 5.86
CA LEU A 274 -12.91 4.02 6.98
C LEU A 274 -12.42 2.59 6.70
N VAL A 275 -11.12 2.41 6.64
CA VAL A 275 -10.47 1.13 6.27
C VAL A 275 -10.90 -0.02 7.18
N TYR A 276 -11.03 0.22 8.49
CA TYR A 276 -11.50 -0.79 9.45
C TYR A 276 -12.89 -1.31 9.10
N GLU A 277 -13.83 -0.40 8.78
CA GLU A 277 -15.20 -0.78 8.41
C GLU A 277 -15.25 -1.48 7.04
N ALA A 278 -14.43 -1.04 6.08
CA ALA A 278 -14.30 -1.74 4.81
C ALA A 278 -13.86 -3.19 5.02
N ARG A 279 -12.81 -3.43 5.82
CA ARG A 279 -12.32 -4.80 6.12
C ARG A 279 -13.36 -5.65 6.84
N ARG A 280 -14.14 -5.07 7.78
CA ARG A 280 -15.25 -5.81 8.41
C ARG A 280 -16.34 -6.19 7.40
N LYS A 281 -16.75 -5.26 6.52
CA LYS A 281 -17.72 -5.53 5.46
C LYS A 281 -17.20 -6.60 4.49
N LEU A 282 -15.91 -6.55 4.11
CA LEU A 282 -15.26 -7.58 3.28
C LEU A 282 -15.29 -8.96 3.97
N GLY A 283 -15.07 -9.01 5.29
CA GLY A 283 -15.20 -10.23 6.07
C GLY A 283 -16.64 -10.80 6.07
N ARG A 284 -17.65 -9.95 6.16
CA ARG A 284 -19.06 -10.38 6.04
C ARG A 284 -19.35 -10.94 4.65
N ALA A 285 -18.96 -10.22 3.60
CA ALA A 285 -19.12 -10.70 2.23
C ALA A 285 -18.40 -12.03 1.98
N LEU A 286 -17.24 -12.24 2.60
CA LEU A 286 -16.50 -13.49 2.52
C LEU A 286 -17.27 -14.66 3.16
N TRP A 287 -18.00 -14.43 4.27
CA TRP A 287 -18.93 -15.41 4.81
C TRP A 287 -20.09 -15.69 3.86
N GLU A 288 -20.72 -14.66 3.31
CA GLU A 288 -21.85 -14.79 2.39
C GLU A 288 -21.48 -15.58 1.12
N GLU A 289 -20.26 -15.39 0.58
CA GLU A 289 -19.80 -16.12 -0.61
C GLU A 289 -19.28 -17.53 -0.31
N SER A 290 -18.71 -17.77 0.88
CA SER A 290 -17.94 -18.98 1.14
C SER A 290 -17.94 -19.42 2.60
N GLY A 291 -19.02 -19.18 3.33
CA GLY A 291 -19.18 -19.63 4.71
C GLY A 291 -18.95 -21.15 4.84
N VAL A 292 -18.36 -21.58 5.94
CA VAL A 292 -18.10 -22.97 6.27
C VAL A 292 -18.39 -23.23 7.74
N GLU A 293 -18.94 -24.40 8.06
CA GLU A 293 -19.15 -24.83 9.44
C GLU A 293 -17.79 -24.89 10.17
N THR A 294 -17.70 -24.26 11.33
CA THR A 294 -16.46 -24.11 12.08
C THR A 294 -16.74 -23.87 13.57
N ASP A 295 -15.84 -24.36 14.42
CA ASP A 295 -15.92 -24.09 15.86
C ASP A 295 -15.33 -22.72 16.19
N VAL A 296 -14.30 -22.29 15.45
CA VAL A 296 -13.60 -21.04 15.75
C VAL A 296 -13.12 -20.33 14.49
N VAL A 297 -13.39 -19.02 14.44
CA VAL A 297 -12.85 -18.09 13.44
C VAL A 297 -11.65 -17.37 14.03
N MET A 298 -10.50 -17.47 13.36
CA MET A 298 -9.24 -16.91 13.83
C MET A 298 -8.63 -15.97 12.76
N PRO A 299 -8.14 -14.78 13.16
CA PRO A 299 -7.39 -13.93 12.24
C PRO A 299 -5.91 -14.36 12.11
N VAL A 300 -5.35 -14.17 10.93
CA VAL A 300 -3.90 -14.01 10.79
C VAL A 300 -3.55 -12.59 11.26
N PRO A 301 -2.78 -12.42 12.34
CA PRO A 301 -2.49 -11.10 12.87
C PRO A 301 -1.43 -10.37 12.01
N ASP A 302 -1.53 -9.05 11.77
CA ASP A 302 -2.52 -8.12 12.34
C ASP A 302 -3.64 -7.79 11.32
N SER A 303 -3.40 -8.00 10.03
CA SER A 303 -4.27 -7.59 8.89
C SER A 303 -5.61 -8.32 8.86
N GLY A 304 -5.63 -9.60 9.19
CA GLY A 304 -6.84 -10.43 9.19
C GLY A 304 -7.89 -10.11 10.25
N ARG A 305 -7.55 -9.31 11.29
CA ARG A 305 -8.45 -9.10 12.46
C ARG A 305 -9.81 -8.53 12.12
N ALA A 306 -9.85 -7.46 11.33
CA ALA A 306 -11.12 -6.83 10.98
C ALA A 306 -11.98 -7.71 10.07
N PHE A 307 -11.35 -8.43 9.13
CA PHE A 307 -12.02 -9.41 8.28
C PHE A 307 -12.61 -10.55 9.12
N ALA A 308 -11.83 -11.14 10.02
CA ALA A 308 -12.27 -12.23 10.86
C ALA A 308 -13.42 -11.83 11.79
N SER A 309 -13.38 -10.60 12.34
CA SER A 309 -14.50 -10.06 13.12
C SER A 309 -15.77 -9.96 12.27
N GLY A 310 -15.69 -9.40 11.05
CA GLY A 310 -16.85 -9.30 10.16
C GLY A 310 -17.38 -10.64 9.71
N TYR A 311 -16.50 -11.61 9.42
CA TYR A 311 -16.85 -12.96 9.05
C TYR A 311 -17.57 -13.68 10.20
N ALA A 312 -17.05 -13.61 11.42
CA ALA A 312 -17.66 -14.22 12.59
C ALA A 312 -19.02 -13.61 12.94
N ASP A 313 -19.14 -12.27 12.87
CA ASP A 313 -20.42 -11.59 13.08
C ASP A 313 -21.51 -12.09 12.10
N ALA A 314 -21.16 -12.28 10.82
CA ALA A 314 -22.09 -12.78 9.80
C ALA A 314 -22.43 -14.26 10.01
N ALA A 315 -21.46 -15.07 10.43
CA ALA A 315 -21.67 -16.47 10.77
C ALA A 315 -22.65 -16.60 11.94
N ASP A 316 -22.45 -15.83 12.99
CA ASP A 316 -23.30 -15.85 14.20
C ASP A 316 -24.74 -15.41 13.90
N GLU A 317 -24.92 -14.36 13.09
CA GLU A 317 -26.23 -13.89 12.65
C GLU A 317 -27.01 -14.96 11.85
N THR A 318 -26.30 -15.76 11.06
CA THR A 318 -26.91 -16.80 10.20
C THR A 318 -27.29 -18.05 11.00
N THR A 319 -26.52 -18.36 12.06
CA THR A 319 -26.81 -19.51 12.95
C THR A 319 -27.88 -19.15 13.99
N ALA A 320 -28.06 -17.88 14.32
CA ALA A 320 -29.04 -17.40 15.32
C ALA A 320 -30.52 -17.54 14.92
N ASP A 321 -30.85 -18.03 13.70
CA ASP A 321 -32.22 -18.44 13.32
C ASP A 321 -32.66 -19.76 13.98
N GLY A 322 -31.79 -20.41 14.78
CA GLY A 322 -32.10 -21.52 15.69
C GLY A 322 -33.02 -21.11 16.85
N ASP A 323 -33.67 -22.06 17.50
CA ASP A 323 -34.53 -21.82 18.68
C ASP A 323 -33.68 -21.24 19.81
N PRO A 324 -33.94 -19.97 20.29
CA PRO A 324 -33.16 -19.34 21.37
C PRO A 324 -33.10 -20.09 22.70
N ARG A 325 -33.72 -21.29 22.75
CA ARG A 325 -33.77 -22.20 23.89
C ARG A 325 -32.82 -23.39 23.77
N ASP A 326 -32.06 -23.51 22.65
CA ASP A 326 -31.04 -24.52 22.52
C ASP A 326 -29.79 -24.06 23.26
N GLU A 327 -29.63 -24.52 24.51
CA GLU A 327 -28.48 -24.18 25.38
C GLU A 327 -27.15 -24.74 24.84
N ASP A 328 -27.19 -25.60 23.80
CA ASP A 328 -26.04 -26.20 23.12
C ASP A 328 -25.63 -25.44 21.82
N ASP A 329 -26.38 -24.44 21.38
CA ASP A 329 -26.03 -23.62 20.22
C ASP A 329 -24.99 -22.57 20.66
N THR A 330 -23.73 -23.00 20.64
CA THR A 330 -22.57 -22.19 21.06
C THR A 330 -22.08 -21.29 19.95
N GLY A 331 -22.87 -20.77 19.05
CA GLY A 331 -22.45 -19.81 18.02
C GLY A 331 -20.98 -19.95 17.52
N VAL A 332 -20.57 -19.26 16.49
CA VAL A 332 -19.19 -19.31 16.01
C VAL A 332 -18.27 -18.46 16.90
N GLU A 333 -17.31 -19.10 17.60
CA GLU A 333 -16.35 -18.40 18.46
C GLU A 333 -15.38 -17.56 17.62
N PHE A 334 -15.31 -16.24 17.83
CA PHE A 334 -14.18 -15.42 17.37
C PHE A 334 -13.07 -15.45 18.41
N ALA A 335 -11.86 -15.88 18.03
CA ALA A 335 -10.72 -15.93 18.93
C ALA A 335 -9.40 -15.51 18.27
N GLU A 336 -8.57 -14.73 18.96
CA GLU A 336 -7.19 -14.46 18.56
C GLU A 336 -6.29 -15.67 18.90
N GLY A 337 -6.45 -16.77 18.17
CA GLY A 337 -5.72 -18.02 18.42
C GLY A 337 -4.25 -18.02 17.95
N LEU A 338 -3.79 -16.98 17.25
CA LEU A 338 -2.40 -16.80 16.82
C LEU A 338 -1.79 -15.56 17.45
N MET A 339 -0.74 -15.73 18.25
CA MET A 339 -0.02 -14.64 18.91
C MET A 339 1.20 -14.23 18.09
N LYS A 340 1.23 -12.95 17.66
CA LYS A 340 2.37 -12.37 16.95
C LYS A 340 3.41 -11.84 17.92
N ASN A 341 4.66 -12.28 17.76
CA ASN A 341 5.78 -11.68 18.48
C ASN A 341 6.19 -10.37 17.82
N ARG A 342 5.89 -9.24 18.48
CA ARG A 342 6.15 -7.88 17.98
C ARG A 342 7.64 -7.52 17.91
N TYR A 343 8.51 -8.25 18.60
CA TYR A 343 9.96 -8.02 18.67
C TYR A 343 10.73 -8.77 17.59
N VAL A 344 10.09 -9.69 16.86
CA VAL A 344 10.70 -10.37 15.72
C VAL A 344 10.42 -9.53 14.48
N GLY A 345 11.45 -8.84 14.00
CA GLY A 345 11.43 -8.11 12.74
C GLY A 345 11.31 -9.03 11.51
N ARG A 346 11.62 -8.51 10.31
CA ARG A 346 11.69 -9.34 9.10
C ARG A 346 12.66 -10.48 9.33
N THR A 347 12.20 -11.73 9.15
CA THR A 347 13.05 -12.89 9.22
C THR A 347 14.13 -12.80 8.16
N PHE A 348 15.38 -12.77 8.58
CA PHE A 348 16.54 -12.93 7.70
C PHE A 348 16.36 -14.17 6.83
N ILE A 349 16.93 -14.17 5.63
CA ILE A 349 17.00 -15.34 4.77
C ILE A 349 17.73 -16.42 5.54
N MET A 350 16.98 -17.39 6.08
CA MET A 350 17.56 -18.52 6.80
C MET A 350 17.96 -19.59 5.78
N PRO A 351 19.19 -20.12 5.84
CA PRO A 351 19.75 -21.01 4.82
C PRO A 351 19.11 -22.40 4.81
N THR A 352 18.52 -22.87 5.92
CA THR A 352 17.95 -24.22 6.04
C THR A 352 16.42 -24.21 6.23
N GLN A 353 15.76 -25.32 5.88
CA GLN A 353 14.32 -25.50 6.06
C GLN A 353 13.94 -25.46 7.55
N ASP A 354 14.68 -26.16 8.41
CA ASP A 354 14.47 -26.20 9.86
C ASP A 354 14.56 -24.81 10.51
N GLU A 355 15.46 -23.96 10.01
CA GLU A 355 15.60 -22.59 10.51
C GLU A 355 14.43 -21.71 10.07
N ARG A 356 13.88 -21.93 8.87
CA ARG A 356 12.68 -21.21 8.39
C ARG A 356 11.44 -21.58 9.21
N GLU A 357 11.25 -22.86 9.53
CA GLU A 357 10.16 -23.34 10.39
C GLU A 357 10.25 -22.76 11.80
N ARG A 358 11.45 -22.75 12.39
CA ARG A 358 11.69 -22.08 13.67
C ARG A 358 11.44 -20.58 13.62
N ALA A 359 11.77 -19.92 12.53
CA ALA A 359 11.53 -18.49 12.34
C ALA A 359 10.04 -18.14 12.32
N VAL A 360 9.19 -19.00 11.72
CA VAL A 360 7.74 -18.82 11.77
C VAL A 360 7.19 -19.00 13.17
N ARG A 361 7.60 -20.06 13.89
CA ARG A 361 7.22 -20.27 15.29
C ARG A 361 7.71 -19.14 16.23
N LEU A 362 8.83 -18.50 15.93
CA LEU A 362 9.29 -17.31 16.64
C LEU A 362 8.40 -16.09 16.36
N LYS A 363 7.82 -16.01 15.15
CA LYS A 363 7.01 -14.87 14.72
C LYS A 363 5.54 -15.03 15.10
N LEU A 364 4.99 -16.24 14.98
CA LEU A 364 3.59 -16.56 15.23
C LEU A 364 3.51 -17.83 16.06
N ASN A 365 2.78 -17.80 17.17
CA ASN A 365 2.61 -18.91 18.07
C ASN A 365 1.12 -19.19 18.31
N PRO A 366 0.61 -20.44 18.09
CA PRO A 366 -0.78 -20.77 18.33
C PRO A 366 -1.07 -20.90 19.83
N ILE A 367 -2.30 -20.59 20.20
CA ILE A 367 -2.85 -20.86 21.53
C ILE A 367 -3.52 -22.23 21.47
N THR A 368 -2.88 -23.26 22.04
CA THR A 368 -3.30 -24.65 21.93
C THR A 368 -4.76 -24.86 22.38
N SER A 369 -5.18 -24.27 23.48
CA SER A 369 -6.56 -24.42 24.00
C SER A 369 -7.64 -23.84 23.06
N THR A 370 -7.27 -22.97 22.12
CA THR A 370 -8.18 -22.40 21.13
C THR A 370 -8.27 -23.28 19.88
N VAL A 371 -7.27 -24.13 19.64
CA VAL A 371 -7.08 -24.86 18.37
C VAL A 371 -7.31 -26.35 18.51
N GLU A 372 -6.84 -26.97 19.60
CA GLU A 372 -6.83 -28.43 19.80
C GLU A 372 -8.24 -29.02 19.77
N GLY A 373 -8.47 -30.00 18.87
CA GLY A 373 -9.74 -30.70 18.68
C GLY A 373 -10.84 -29.86 18.07
N LYS A 374 -10.50 -28.74 17.39
CA LYS A 374 -11.47 -27.84 16.75
C LYS A 374 -11.29 -27.78 15.24
N THR A 375 -12.39 -27.54 14.54
CA THR A 375 -12.43 -27.05 13.17
C THR A 375 -12.18 -25.56 13.17
N VAL A 376 -11.11 -25.11 12.51
CA VAL A 376 -10.63 -23.71 12.51
C VAL A 376 -10.86 -23.06 11.16
N THR A 377 -11.53 -21.92 11.13
CA THR A 377 -11.51 -21.02 9.96
C THR A 377 -10.49 -19.93 10.18
N LEU A 378 -9.40 -19.96 9.41
CA LEU A 378 -8.31 -18.99 9.45
C LEU A 378 -8.53 -17.91 8.39
N ILE A 379 -8.65 -16.64 8.81
CA ILE A 379 -8.90 -15.49 7.95
C ILE A 379 -7.61 -14.71 7.72
N ASP A 380 -7.22 -14.55 6.45
CA ASP A 380 -6.11 -13.70 6.05
C ASP A 380 -6.56 -12.65 5.03
N ASP A 381 -5.77 -11.59 4.84
CA ASP A 381 -6.06 -10.55 3.86
C ASP A 381 -5.79 -11.02 2.42
N SER A 382 -4.68 -11.72 2.18
CA SER A 382 -4.24 -12.15 0.85
C SER A 382 -3.24 -13.29 0.88
N ILE A 383 -3.18 -14.10 -0.20
CA ILE A 383 -2.12 -15.06 -0.45
C ILE A 383 -1.33 -14.61 -1.69
N VAL A 384 -0.03 -14.38 -1.53
CA VAL A 384 0.87 -13.99 -2.64
C VAL A 384 1.72 -15.19 -3.09
N ARG A 385 2.64 -15.67 -2.25
CA ARG A 385 3.52 -16.81 -2.55
C ARG A 385 3.04 -18.15 -1.95
N GLY A 386 2.08 -18.11 -1.04
CA GLY A 386 1.57 -19.28 -0.32
C GLY A 386 2.49 -19.80 0.81
N THR A 387 3.75 -19.39 0.87
CA THR A 387 4.71 -19.91 1.85
C THR A 387 4.27 -19.71 3.31
N THR A 388 3.75 -18.52 3.62
CA THR A 388 3.25 -18.19 4.97
C THR A 388 2.01 -19.03 5.30
N SER A 389 1.07 -19.13 4.35
CA SER A 389 -0.19 -19.88 4.53
C SER A 389 0.08 -21.37 4.75
N THR A 390 0.99 -21.98 3.98
CA THR A 390 1.42 -23.38 4.20
C THR A 390 1.95 -23.59 5.61
N GLN A 391 2.79 -22.66 6.10
CA GLN A 391 3.39 -22.77 7.42
C GLN A 391 2.36 -22.57 8.53
N LEU A 392 1.37 -21.68 8.34
CA LEU A 392 0.30 -21.46 9.30
C LEU A 392 -0.64 -22.66 9.40
N VAL A 393 -1.05 -23.22 8.26
CA VAL A 393 -1.89 -24.44 8.24
C VAL A 393 -1.17 -25.59 8.92
N ALA A 394 0.09 -25.87 8.58
CA ALA A 394 0.89 -26.90 9.23
C ALA A 394 1.02 -26.66 10.75
N LEU A 395 1.24 -25.41 11.16
CA LEU A 395 1.36 -25.04 12.56
C LEU A 395 0.06 -25.30 13.37
N LEU A 396 -1.11 -25.04 12.79
CA LEU A 396 -2.40 -25.29 13.41
C LEU A 396 -2.72 -26.79 13.47
N LYS A 397 -2.43 -27.54 12.41
CA LYS A 397 -2.55 -29.00 12.37
C LYS A 397 -1.60 -29.67 13.41
N ASP A 398 -0.35 -29.22 13.51
CA ASP A 398 0.59 -29.65 14.55
C ASP A 398 0.09 -29.35 15.98
N CYS A 399 -0.72 -28.29 16.13
CA CYS A 399 -1.33 -27.89 17.40
C CYS A 399 -2.61 -28.67 17.72
N GLY A 400 -3.05 -29.56 16.84
CA GLY A 400 -4.17 -30.46 17.04
C GLY A 400 -5.51 -29.95 16.48
N ALA A 401 -5.52 -29.02 15.52
CA ALA A 401 -6.72 -28.69 14.76
C ALA A 401 -7.24 -29.93 14.02
N GLU A 402 -8.56 -30.17 14.04
CA GLU A 402 -9.19 -31.25 13.29
C GLU A 402 -9.24 -30.92 11.80
N GLU A 403 -9.68 -29.70 11.47
CA GLU A 403 -9.68 -29.14 10.11
C GLU A 403 -9.23 -27.68 10.13
N VAL A 404 -8.59 -27.22 9.04
CA VAL A 404 -8.15 -25.85 8.85
C VAL A 404 -8.68 -25.33 7.52
N HIS A 405 -9.69 -24.47 7.58
CA HIS A 405 -10.25 -23.79 6.42
C HIS A 405 -9.64 -22.41 6.26
N MET A 406 -9.09 -22.10 5.07
CA MET A 406 -8.57 -20.78 4.76
C MET A 406 -9.62 -19.93 4.05
N ARG A 407 -9.78 -18.68 4.50
CA ARG A 407 -10.67 -17.70 3.88
C ARG A 407 -9.90 -16.40 3.68
N ILE A 408 -9.88 -15.90 2.45
CA ILE A 408 -9.01 -14.80 2.03
C ILE A 408 -9.84 -13.58 1.65
N GLY A 409 -9.60 -12.46 2.33
CA GLY A 409 -10.35 -11.21 2.18
C GLY A 409 -10.09 -10.43 0.89
N ALA A 410 -9.21 -10.93 0.02
CA ALA A 410 -8.95 -10.39 -1.31
C ALA A 410 -9.15 -11.46 -2.38
N PRO A 411 -9.37 -11.07 -3.66
CA PRO A 411 -9.29 -12.00 -4.79
C PRO A 411 -7.88 -12.57 -4.99
N PRO A 412 -7.72 -13.69 -5.73
CA PRO A 412 -6.41 -14.27 -6.04
C PRO A 412 -5.50 -13.26 -6.76
N ILE A 413 -4.25 -13.16 -6.32
CA ILE A 413 -3.23 -12.29 -6.94
C ILE A 413 -2.54 -13.07 -8.05
N VAL A 414 -2.89 -12.79 -9.31
CA VAL A 414 -2.44 -13.53 -10.50
C VAL A 414 -1.35 -12.82 -11.30
N ALA A 415 -1.15 -11.53 -11.06
CA ALA A 415 -0.23 -10.69 -11.81
C ALA A 415 0.56 -9.73 -10.89
N PRO A 416 1.78 -9.32 -11.29
CA PRO A 416 2.56 -8.35 -10.52
C PRO A 416 1.90 -6.97 -10.53
N CYS A 417 2.26 -6.11 -9.59
CA CYS A 417 1.83 -4.71 -9.58
C CYS A 417 2.85 -3.82 -10.30
N TYR A 418 2.36 -2.91 -11.16
CA TYR A 418 3.15 -1.86 -11.82
C TYR A 418 2.81 -0.46 -11.31
N MET A 419 1.86 -0.38 -10.37
CA MET A 419 1.37 0.88 -9.79
C MET A 419 1.96 1.16 -8.40
N GLY A 420 3.20 0.71 -8.14
CA GLY A 420 3.93 1.07 -6.93
C GLY A 420 3.69 0.16 -5.71
N ILE A 421 3.37 -1.12 -5.92
CA ILE A 421 3.39 -2.14 -4.87
C ILE A 421 4.49 -3.13 -5.20
N ASP A 422 5.37 -3.41 -4.22
CA ASP A 422 6.35 -4.48 -4.36
C ASP A 422 5.63 -5.84 -4.30
N MET A 423 5.16 -6.30 -5.45
CA MET A 423 4.63 -7.64 -5.64
C MET A 423 5.66 -8.50 -6.38
N ALA A 424 5.68 -9.77 -6.00
CA ALA A 424 6.51 -10.80 -6.61
C ALA A 424 6.37 -10.83 -8.14
N THR A 425 7.38 -11.35 -8.80
CA THR A 425 7.27 -11.64 -10.22
C THR A 425 6.16 -12.67 -10.47
N ARG A 426 5.64 -12.74 -11.68
CA ARG A 426 4.54 -13.66 -12.03
C ARG A 426 4.84 -15.11 -11.64
N GLU A 427 6.09 -15.54 -11.76
CA GLU A 427 6.56 -16.88 -11.43
C GLU A 427 6.55 -17.18 -9.93
N GLU A 428 6.57 -16.16 -9.09
CA GLU A 428 6.51 -16.29 -7.62
C GLU A 428 5.09 -16.21 -7.06
N LEU A 429 4.10 -15.82 -7.89
CA LEU A 429 2.69 -15.73 -7.48
C LEU A 429 2.06 -17.12 -7.56
N ILE A 430 1.57 -17.63 -6.43
CA ILE A 430 0.97 -18.98 -6.37
C ILE A 430 -0.28 -19.12 -7.25
N ALA A 431 -1.04 -18.01 -7.42
CA ALA A 431 -2.25 -17.98 -8.22
C ALA A 431 -2.02 -17.64 -9.70
N SER A 432 -0.76 -17.49 -10.14
CA SER A 432 -0.45 -17.20 -11.54
C SER A 432 -0.67 -18.40 -12.47
N ASP A 433 -0.50 -19.62 -11.95
CA ASP A 433 -0.55 -20.88 -12.70
C ASP A 433 -1.42 -21.97 -12.05
N LYS A 434 -2.01 -21.71 -10.87
CA LYS A 434 -2.82 -22.65 -10.11
C LYS A 434 -4.26 -22.19 -9.95
N THR A 435 -5.19 -23.11 -10.00
CA THR A 435 -6.57 -22.91 -9.61
C THR A 435 -6.71 -22.84 -8.08
N ILE A 436 -7.82 -22.30 -7.59
CA ILE A 436 -8.08 -22.20 -6.13
C ILE A 436 -7.99 -23.58 -5.44
N PRO A 437 -8.57 -24.69 -5.98
CA PRO A 437 -8.38 -26.00 -5.38
C PRO A 437 -6.91 -26.45 -5.34
N GLU A 438 -6.14 -26.23 -6.40
CA GLU A 438 -4.71 -26.59 -6.44
C GLU A 438 -3.88 -25.75 -5.46
N ILE A 439 -4.27 -24.48 -5.21
CA ILE A 439 -3.65 -23.66 -4.16
C ILE A 439 -3.99 -24.25 -2.78
N GLY A 440 -5.26 -24.62 -2.54
CA GLY A 440 -5.69 -25.26 -1.30
C GLY A 440 -4.89 -26.52 -0.99
N GLU A 441 -4.70 -27.40 -2.00
CA GLU A 441 -3.85 -28.60 -1.87
C GLU A 441 -2.37 -28.22 -1.60
N ALA A 442 -1.84 -27.19 -2.28
CA ALA A 442 -0.45 -26.78 -2.14
C ALA A 442 -0.14 -26.21 -0.73
N ILE A 443 -1.10 -25.58 -0.08
CA ILE A 443 -0.97 -25.06 1.28
C ILE A 443 -1.44 -26.04 2.36
N ASP A 444 -1.92 -27.22 1.97
CA ASP A 444 -2.47 -28.28 2.83
C ASP A 444 -3.69 -27.83 3.67
N ALA A 445 -4.51 -26.91 3.15
CA ALA A 445 -5.76 -26.51 3.77
C ALA A 445 -6.90 -27.48 3.41
N ASP A 446 -7.81 -27.73 4.38
CA ASP A 446 -8.97 -28.61 4.16
C ASP A 446 -10.00 -27.95 3.24
N SER A 447 -10.09 -26.63 3.23
CA SER A 447 -10.71 -25.85 2.14
C SER A 447 -10.09 -24.46 2.02
N LEU A 448 -10.18 -23.89 0.81
CA LEU A 448 -9.72 -22.54 0.50
C LEU A 448 -10.77 -21.78 -0.30
N ALA A 449 -11.08 -20.55 0.10
CA ALA A 449 -11.85 -19.63 -0.72
C ALA A 449 -11.31 -18.21 -0.63
N TYR A 450 -11.54 -17.45 -1.69
CA TYR A 450 -11.19 -16.05 -1.83
C TYR A 450 -12.44 -15.22 -2.04
N LEU A 451 -12.40 -13.97 -1.61
CA LEU A 451 -13.45 -13.01 -1.93
C LEU A 451 -13.43 -12.68 -3.43
N SER A 452 -14.60 -12.52 -4.04
CA SER A 452 -14.71 -12.14 -5.45
C SER A 452 -14.32 -10.66 -5.70
N PRO A 453 -13.83 -10.30 -6.89
CA PRO A 453 -13.62 -8.90 -7.27
C PRO A 453 -14.90 -8.06 -7.23
N GLU A 454 -16.04 -8.68 -7.52
CA GLU A 454 -17.37 -8.08 -7.51
C GLU A 454 -17.77 -7.67 -6.08
N ALA A 455 -17.59 -8.55 -5.10
CA ALA A 455 -17.87 -8.25 -3.70
C ALA A 455 -16.94 -7.16 -3.15
N VAL A 456 -15.67 -7.13 -3.58
CA VAL A 456 -14.76 -6.02 -3.22
C VAL A 456 -15.29 -4.68 -3.73
N ALA A 457 -15.72 -4.60 -4.98
CA ALA A 457 -16.27 -3.39 -5.58
C ALA A 457 -17.57 -2.94 -4.88
N GLU A 458 -18.46 -3.88 -4.58
CA GLU A 458 -19.71 -3.62 -3.87
C GLU A 458 -19.45 -3.06 -2.46
N VAL A 459 -18.55 -3.69 -1.70
CA VAL A 459 -18.21 -3.25 -0.34
C VAL A 459 -17.57 -1.87 -0.33
N LEU A 460 -16.75 -1.56 -1.33
CA LEU A 460 -16.12 -0.23 -1.47
C LEU A 460 -17.06 0.82 -2.09
N GLU A 461 -18.30 0.44 -2.40
CA GLU A 461 -19.32 1.31 -3.01
C GLU A 461 -18.79 2.00 -4.29
N SER A 462 -18.02 1.25 -5.09
CA SER A 462 -17.31 1.73 -6.27
C SER A 462 -17.61 0.86 -7.48
N ASP A 463 -17.69 1.45 -8.66
CA ASP A 463 -17.72 0.64 -9.87
C ASP A 463 -16.39 -0.08 -10.05
N ARG A 464 -16.42 -1.33 -10.52
CA ARG A 464 -15.20 -2.12 -10.73
C ARG A 464 -14.22 -1.43 -11.68
N SER A 465 -14.72 -0.64 -12.65
CA SER A 465 -13.92 0.14 -13.59
C SER A 465 -13.16 1.31 -12.93
N ASP A 466 -13.59 1.73 -11.74
CA ASP A 466 -12.97 2.81 -10.96
C ASP A 466 -11.91 2.29 -9.99
N LEU A 467 -11.74 0.97 -9.91
CA LEU A 467 -10.73 0.32 -9.07
C LEU A 467 -9.57 -0.22 -9.91
N CYS A 468 -8.35 0.04 -9.45
CA CYS A 468 -7.17 -0.64 -9.98
C CYS A 468 -7.13 -2.06 -9.44
N MET A 469 -7.42 -3.04 -10.28
CA MET A 469 -7.36 -4.47 -9.99
C MET A 469 -6.36 -5.22 -10.89
N GLY A 470 -5.33 -4.54 -11.42
CA GLY A 470 -4.35 -5.12 -12.35
C GLY A 470 -3.64 -6.35 -11.78
N CYS A 471 -3.37 -6.39 -10.47
CA CYS A 471 -2.78 -7.57 -9.82
C CYS A 471 -3.73 -8.79 -9.74
N VAL A 472 -5.04 -8.59 -9.90
CA VAL A 472 -6.09 -9.63 -9.90
C VAL A 472 -6.47 -10.04 -11.31
N THR A 473 -6.51 -9.09 -12.24
CA THR A 473 -7.04 -9.29 -13.60
C THR A 473 -5.95 -9.42 -14.67
N GLY A 474 -4.76 -8.83 -14.42
CA GLY A 474 -3.74 -8.61 -15.44
C GLY A 474 -4.03 -7.42 -16.36
N GLU A 475 -5.13 -6.68 -16.12
CA GLU A 475 -5.50 -5.48 -16.86
C GLU A 475 -5.12 -4.24 -16.04
N TYR A 476 -4.24 -3.40 -16.58
CA TYR A 476 -3.71 -2.24 -15.88
C TYR A 476 -4.28 -0.93 -16.43
N PRO A 477 -4.29 0.15 -15.62
CA PRO A 477 -4.75 1.47 -16.06
C PRO A 477 -3.88 2.09 -17.16
N TYR A 478 -2.69 1.57 -17.38
CA TYR A 478 -1.74 1.99 -18.41
C TYR A 478 -1.22 0.79 -19.19
N ASP A 479 -0.83 1.00 -20.44
CA ASP A 479 -0.10 -0.01 -21.23
C ASP A 479 1.26 -0.29 -20.57
N ILE A 480 1.53 -1.55 -20.28
CA ILE A 480 2.79 -2.00 -19.67
C ILE A 480 3.63 -2.73 -20.71
N GLU A 481 4.81 -2.17 -21.01
CA GLU A 481 5.71 -2.78 -21.99
C GLU A 481 6.16 -4.18 -21.54
N GLY A 482 5.90 -5.17 -22.37
CA GLY A 482 6.31 -6.58 -22.13
C GLY A 482 5.33 -7.39 -21.27
N GLU A 483 4.22 -6.83 -20.81
CA GLU A 483 3.13 -7.63 -20.24
C GLU A 483 2.27 -8.24 -21.36
N PRO A 484 1.81 -9.50 -21.17
CA PRO A 484 0.92 -10.13 -22.12
C PRO A 484 -0.41 -9.35 -22.18
N THR A 485 -0.85 -8.98 -23.35
CA THR A 485 -2.20 -8.45 -23.55
C THR A 485 -3.21 -9.62 -23.45
N ASP A 486 -4.44 -9.32 -23.15
CA ASP A 486 -5.59 -10.25 -22.92
C ASP A 486 -5.74 -11.41 -23.93
N ARG A 487 -5.02 -11.37 -25.06
CA ARG A 487 -5.07 -12.37 -26.12
C ARG A 487 -4.12 -13.56 -25.93
N ASP A 488 -3.13 -13.44 -25.04
CA ASP A 488 -2.04 -14.41 -24.90
C ASP A 488 -2.09 -15.24 -23.60
N VAL A 489 -2.97 -14.90 -22.64
CA VAL A 489 -3.08 -15.60 -21.35
C VAL A 489 -4.35 -16.42 -21.31
N SER A 490 -4.22 -17.75 -21.28
CA SER A 490 -5.34 -18.62 -20.87
C SER A 490 -5.65 -18.34 -19.39
N ARG A 491 -6.71 -17.60 -19.15
CA ARG A 491 -7.18 -17.25 -17.80
C ARG A 491 -7.40 -18.54 -16.98
N PRO A 492 -6.83 -18.69 -15.77
CA PRO A 492 -7.33 -19.66 -14.84
C PRO A 492 -8.82 -19.34 -14.61
N GLN A 493 -9.70 -20.32 -14.84
CA GLN A 493 -11.12 -20.14 -14.58
C GLN A 493 -11.30 -19.89 -13.08
N ILE A 494 -11.59 -18.65 -12.72
CA ILE A 494 -12.11 -18.31 -11.40
C ILE A 494 -13.51 -18.94 -11.41
N GLY A 495 -13.66 -20.09 -10.67
CA GLY A 495 -14.88 -20.86 -10.66
C GLY A 495 -16.05 -20.04 -10.13
N GLY A 496 -16.83 -19.47 -11.02
CA GLY A 496 -18.18 -19.05 -10.72
C GLY A 496 -19.04 -20.30 -10.59
N ALA A 497 -19.70 -20.47 -9.45
CA ALA A 497 -20.79 -21.44 -9.32
C ALA A 497 -21.89 -21.07 -10.33
N THR A 498 -21.98 -21.80 -11.43
CA THR A 498 -23.17 -21.78 -12.28
C THR A 498 -24.30 -22.40 -11.47
N LEU A 499 -25.20 -21.59 -10.95
CA LEU A 499 -26.53 -22.02 -10.61
C LEU A 499 -27.21 -22.42 -11.93
N GLU A 500 -27.25 -23.71 -12.26
CA GLU A 500 -28.14 -24.20 -13.26
C GLU A 500 -29.56 -23.95 -12.74
N ALA A 501 -30.30 -23.14 -13.44
CA ALA A 501 -31.73 -23.01 -13.28
C ALA A 501 -32.33 -24.30 -13.86
N ASP A 502 -32.81 -25.16 -13.00
CA ASP A 502 -33.74 -26.24 -13.40
C ASP A 502 -35.10 -25.64 -13.73
N ASP A 503 -35.65 -26.03 -14.91
CA ASP A 503 -36.96 -25.73 -15.47
C ASP A 503 -38.17 -26.03 -14.54
#